data_e39d090a12797988cbd3e296478cab0c
#
_entry.id   e39d090a12797988cbd3e296478cab0c
#
_cell.length_a   1.000
_cell.length_b   1.000
_cell.length_c   1.000
_cell.angle_alpha   90.00
_cell.angle_beta   90.00
_cell.angle_gamma   90.00
#
_symmetry.space_group_name_H-M   'P 1'
#
loop_
_entity.id
_entity.type
_entity.pdbx_description
1 polymer ?
#
loop_
_entity_poly.entity_id
_entity_poly.type
_entity_poly.pdbx_seq_one_letter_code
_entity_poly.pdbx_strand_id
1 'polypeptide(L)'
;PFSTWVVAAIWTPIQRFLEVSINTTSDSFELVDAHNIMMYEWSATQNNLLFISGHTHRPVFASLDHIDRLNRELLKAQKENNTERISELKKELNRRKAEYAGKQFHKTMAIPSYFNSGCCCFADGDITLIEIEGDSIRLIKWQEENNVPVRIVLEQAPLSYIFEQISNG
;
A
#
# COMPACT_ATOMS: atom_id res chain seq x y z
N PRO A 1 14.08 -33.06 -10.28
CA PRO A 1 15.29 -32.41 -9.82
C PRO A 1 16.27 -32.06 -10.95
N PHE A 2 16.46 -32.97 -11.94
CA PHE A 2 17.43 -32.74 -13.06
C PHE A 2 16.91 -31.64 -14.01
N SER A 3 15.61 -31.64 -14.31
CA SER A 3 14.96 -30.64 -15.17
C SER A 3 15.05 -29.22 -14.59
N THR A 4 14.90 -29.07 -13.29
CA THR A 4 14.97 -27.78 -12.59
C THR A 4 16.37 -27.17 -12.68
N TRP A 5 17.42 -27.98 -12.55
CA TRP A 5 18.81 -27.53 -12.68
C TRP A 5 19.15 -27.09 -14.11
N VAL A 6 18.69 -27.84 -15.12
CA VAL A 6 18.89 -27.52 -16.54
C VAL A 6 18.17 -26.21 -16.89
N VAL A 7 16.92 -26.04 -16.44
CA VAL A 7 16.16 -24.80 -16.64
C VAL A 7 16.89 -23.61 -15.99
N ALA A 8 17.34 -23.75 -14.74
CA ALA A 8 18.09 -22.69 -14.06
C ALA A 8 19.41 -22.35 -14.75
N ALA A 9 20.15 -23.36 -15.22
CA ALA A 9 21.46 -23.18 -15.89
C ALA A 9 21.34 -22.46 -17.25
N ILE A 10 20.21 -22.63 -17.96
CA ILE A 10 19.95 -21.97 -19.24
C ILE A 10 19.23 -20.65 -19.05
N TRP A 11 18.22 -20.62 -18.20
CA TRP A 11 17.36 -19.46 -18.02
C TRP A 11 18.07 -18.29 -17.32
N THR A 12 18.89 -18.56 -16.31
CA THR A 12 19.60 -17.51 -15.57
C THR A 12 20.55 -16.68 -16.46
N PRO A 13 21.39 -17.28 -17.34
CA PRO A 13 22.19 -16.51 -18.29
C PRO A 13 21.34 -15.71 -19.28
N ILE A 14 20.25 -16.28 -19.77
CA ILE A 14 19.35 -15.62 -20.72
C ILE A 14 18.70 -14.38 -20.06
N GLN A 15 18.22 -14.51 -18.83
CA GLN A 15 17.64 -13.39 -18.08
C GLN A 15 18.68 -12.26 -17.88
N ARG A 16 19.91 -12.61 -17.52
CA ARG A 16 20.98 -11.62 -17.35
C ARG A 16 21.36 -10.93 -18.67
N PHE A 17 21.41 -11.69 -19.76
CA PHE A 17 21.75 -11.14 -21.08
C PHE A 17 20.66 -10.22 -21.65
N LEU A 18 19.39 -10.57 -21.41
CA LEU A 18 18.23 -9.79 -21.87
C LEU A 18 17.80 -8.70 -20.88
N GLU A 19 18.50 -8.57 -19.74
CA GLU A 19 18.12 -7.67 -18.64
C GLU A 19 16.67 -7.88 -18.17
N VAL A 20 16.12 -9.08 -18.38
CA VAL A 20 14.76 -9.44 -17.92
C VAL A 20 14.80 -9.68 -16.42
N SER A 21 14.47 -8.68 -15.65
CA SER A 21 14.23 -8.83 -14.23
C SER A 21 12.81 -9.31 -14.00
N ILE A 22 12.65 -10.48 -13.36
CA ILE A 22 11.34 -10.99 -12.92
C ILE A 22 10.75 -10.11 -11.80
N ASN A 23 11.61 -9.35 -11.15
CA ASN A 23 11.28 -8.45 -10.04
C ASN A 23 11.16 -6.99 -10.49
N THR A 24 11.11 -6.69 -11.79
CA THR A 24 10.76 -5.34 -12.22
C THR A 24 9.33 -5.06 -11.82
N THR A 25 9.20 -4.14 -10.87
CA THR A 25 7.92 -3.52 -10.56
C THR A 25 7.31 -2.99 -11.85
N SER A 26 6.04 -3.20 -12.05
CA SER A 26 5.34 -2.47 -13.08
C SER A 26 5.43 -0.98 -12.70
N ASP A 27 6.26 -0.22 -13.40
CA ASP A 27 6.33 1.23 -13.28
C ASP A 27 5.06 1.91 -13.83
N SER A 28 4.14 1.13 -14.40
CA SER A 28 2.86 1.62 -14.86
C SER A 28 1.94 1.90 -13.67
N PHE A 29 1.93 3.16 -13.30
CA PHE A 29 1.00 3.71 -12.32
C PHE A 29 -0.46 3.30 -12.62
N GLU A 30 -0.85 3.35 -13.89
CA GLU A 30 -2.20 3.01 -14.36
C GLU A 30 -2.57 1.54 -14.11
N LEU A 31 -1.61 0.63 -14.26
CA LEU A 31 -1.85 -0.79 -14.01
C LEU A 31 -2.04 -1.09 -12.52
N VAL A 32 -1.21 -0.48 -11.67
CA VAL A 32 -1.33 -0.59 -10.21
C VAL A 32 -2.67 -0.05 -9.73
N ASP A 33 -3.09 1.09 -10.28
CA ASP A 33 -4.36 1.72 -9.97
C ASP A 33 -5.56 0.87 -10.42
N ALA A 34 -5.54 0.39 -11.67
CA ALA A 34 -6.58 -0.50 -12.18
C ALA A 34 -6.71 -1.76 -11.33
N HIS A 35 -5.59 -2.33 -10.89
CA HIS A 35 -5.57 -3.48 -9.99
C HIS A 35 -6.20 -3.15 -8.63
N ASN A 36 -5.81 -2.06 -8.00
CA ASN A 36 -6.37 -1.67 -6.70
C ASN A 36 -7.87 -1.37 -6.79
N ILE A 37 -8.33 -0.71 -7.87
CA ILE A 37 -9.76 -0.46 -8.10
C ILE A 37 -10.51 -1.78 -8.24
N MET A 38 -10.04 -2.69 -9.08
CA MET A 38 -10.69 -3.98 -9.32
C MET A 38 -10.83 -4.80 -8.04
N MET A 39 -9.75 -4.85 -7.23
CA MET A 39 -9.76 -5.57 -5.96
C MET A 39 -10.70 -4.92 -4.94
N TYR A 40 -10.72 -3.60 -4.89
CA TYR A 40 -11.66 -2.86 -4.06
C TYR A 40 -13.12 -3.09 -4.51
N GLU A 41 -13.43 -2.94 -5.79
CA GLU A 41 -14.78 -3.15 -6.33
C GLU A 41 -15.32 -4.54 -5.99
N TRP A 42 -14.47 -5.55 -6.15
CA TRP A 42 -14.85 -6.90 -5.79
C TRP A 42 -15.08 -7.04 -4.27
N SER A 43 -14.15 -6.57 -3.43
CA SER A 43 -14.25 -6.69 -1.97
C SER A 43 -15.45 -5.92 -1.41
N ALA A 44 -15.77 -4.76 -1.99
CA ALA A 44 -16.91 -3.93 -1.57
C ALA A 44 -18.28 -4.57 -1.87
N THR A 45 -18.35 -5.56 -2.77
CA THR A 45 -19.58 -6.32 -3.04
C THR A 45 -19.77 -7.52 -2.10
N GLN A 46 -18.76 -7.84 -1.28
CA GLN A 46 -18.81 -8.97 -0.37
C GLN A 46 -19.31 -8.55 1.01
N ASN A 47 -20.15 -9.39 1.62
CA ASN A 47 -20.63 -9.15 2.96
C ASN A 47 -19.59 -9.58 4.00
N ASN A 48 -19.28 -8.71 4.97
CA ASN A 48 -18.39 -9.00 6.09
C ASN A 48 -17.01 -9.54 5.69
N LEU A 49 -16.47 -9.07 4.56
CA LEU A 49 -15.18 -9.47 4.06
C LEU A 49 -14.16 -8.35 4.22
N LEU A 50 -13.03 -8.66 4.86
CA LEU A 50 -11.81 -7.88 4.81
C LEU A 50 -10.86 -8.56 3.83
N PHE A 51 -10.53 -7.90 2.73
CA PHE A 51 -9.68 -8.45 1.67
C PHE A 51 -8.28 -7.86 1.74
N ILE A 52 -7.27 -8.72 1.82
CA ILE A 52 -5.86 -8.32 1.88
C ILE A 52 -5.16 -8.85 0.64
N SER A 53 -4.49 -7.97 -0.08
CA SER A 53 -3.61 -8.31 -1.20
C SER A 53 -2.19 -7.78 -0.99
N GLY A 54 -1.32 -7.94 -1.98
CA GLY A 54 0.04 -7.45 -1.99
C GLY A 54 0.54 -7.21 -3.42
N HIS A 55 1.85 -7.09 -3.58
CA HIS A 55 2.55 -7.06 -4.88
C HIS A 55 2.52 -5.74 -5.65
N THR A 56 1.64 -4.80 -5.34
CA THR A 56 1.49 -3.57 -6.14
C THR A 56 2.49 -2.46 -5.79
N HIS A 57 3.42 -2.68 -4.87
CA HIS A 57 4.38 -1.67 -4.36
C HIS A 57 3.73 -0.42 -3.76
N ARG A 58 2.41 -0.39 -3.62
CA ARG A 58 1.65 0.69 -3.03
C ARG A 58 0.74 0.15 -1.96
N PRO A 59 1.08 0.37 -0.70
CA PRO A 59 0.22 -0.07 0.39
C PRO A 59 -1.10 0.73 0.39
N VAL A 60 -2.19 0.00 0.60
CA VAL A 60 -3.54 0.53 0.80
C VAL A 60 -4.00 0.10 2.18
N PHE A 61 -4.54 1.01 2.96
CA PHE A 61 -5.09 0.73 4.27
C PHE A 61 -6.53 1.20 4.36
N ALA A 62 -7.45 0.30 4.69
CA ALA A 62 -8.89 0.59 4.78
C ALA A 62 -9.42 1.27 3.51
N SER A 63 -9.09 0.73 2.35
CA SER A 63 -9.45 1.21 1.02
C SER A 63 -8.94 2.62 0.67
N LEU A 64 -8.02 3.17 1.46
CA LEU A 64 -7.40 4.47 1.20
C LEU A 64 -5.93 4.32 0.88
N ASP A 65 -5.49 4.96 -0.18
CA ASP A 65 -4.09 5.17 -0.40
C ASP A 65 -3.52 6.26 0.54
N HIS A 66 -2.21 6.44 0.50
CA HIS A 66 -1.56 7.42 1.38
C HIS A 66 -2.00 8.86 1.12
N ILE A 67 -2.29 9.24 -0.12
CA ILE A 67 -2.75 10.59 -0.49
C ILE A 67 -4.16 10.85 0.04
N ASP A 68 -5.05 9.88 -0.08
CA ASP A 68 -6.42 9.99 0.43
C ASP A 68 -6.42 10.16 1.95
N ARG A 69 -5.56 9.41 2.64
CA ARG A 69 -5.38 9.57 4.10
C ARG A 69 -4.88 10.96 4.48
N LEU A 70 -3.84 11.44 3.81
CA LEU A 70 -3.32 12.81 4.04
C LEU A 70 -4.40 13.88 3.81
N ASN A 71 -5.23 13.71 2.79
CA ASN A 71 -6.36 14.62 2.53
C ASN A 71 -7.41 14.57 3.67
N ARG A 72 -7.75 13.38 4.18
CA ARG A 72 -8.66 13.23 5.33
C ARG A 72 -8.10 13.86 6.60
N GLU A 73 -6.83 13.60 6.90
CA GLU A 73 -6.15 14.22 8.04
C GLU A 73 -6.10 15.74 7.93
N LEU A 74 -5.84 16.25 6.72
CA LEU A 74 -5.83 17.68 6.46
C LEU A 74 -7.20 18.32 6.74
N LEU A 75 -8.28 17.70 6.27
CA LEU A 75 -9.65 18.16 6.56
C LEU A 75 -9.95 18.14 8.06
N LYS A 76 -9.49 17.12 8.79
CA LYS A 76 -9.64 17.04 10.24
C LYS A 76 -8.87 18.16 10.95
N ALA A 77 -7.58 18.34 10.61
CA ALA A 77 -6.75 19.39 11.18
C ALA A 77 -7.29 20.81 10.90
N GLN A 78 -7.92 21.01 9.73
CA GLN A 78 -8.60 22.27 9.39
C GLN A 78 -9.83 22.52 10.28
N LYS A 79 -10.64 21.48 10.54
CA LYS A 79 -11.80 21.59 11.47
C LYS A 79 -11.36 21.88 12.90
N GLU A 80 -10.22 21.35 13.31
CA GLU A 80 -9.64 21.56 14.64
C GLU A 80 -8.82 22.85 14.74
N ASN A 81 -8.67 23.61 13.64
CA ASN A 81 -7.85 24.83 13.53
C ASN A 81 -6.38 24.61 13.95
N ASN A 82 -5.83 23.41 13.75
CA ASN A 82 -4.46 23.06 14.07
C ASN A 82 -3.51 23.51 12.94
N THR A 83 -3.04 24.75 13.02
CA THR A 83 -2.22 25.39 11.98
C THR A 83 -0.87 24.71 11.72
N GLU A 84 -0.23 24.18 12.77
CA GLU A 84 1.05 23.47 12.67
C GLU A 84 0.86 22.17 11.88
N ARG A 85 -0.13 21.34 12.28
CA ARG A 85 -0.46 20.08 11.60
C ARG A 85 -0.90 20.30 10.15
N ILE A 86 -1.65 21.36 9.87
CA ILE A 86 -2.04 21.75 8.51
C ILE A 86 -0.81 22.01 7.63
N SER A 87 0.19 22.72 8.17
CA SER A 87 1.41 23.03 7.44
C SER A 87 2.21 21.77 7.09
N GLU A 88 2.40 20.87 8.06
CA GLU A 88 3.07 19.60 7.88
C GLU A 88 2.39 18.73 6.83
N LEU A 89 1.05 18.53 6.95
CA LEU A 89 0.27 17.70 6.04
C LEU A 89 0.28 18.25 4.61
N LYS A 90 0.20 19.56 4.43
CA LYS A 90 0.33 20.19 3.10
C LYS A 90 1.70 19.95 2.49
N LYS A 91 2.77 20.04 3.26
CA LYS A 91 4.14 19.80 2.79
C LYS A 91 4.29 18.33 2.34
N GLU A 92 3.82 17.39 3.15
CA GLU A 92 3.86 15.97 2.83
C GLU A 92 3.01 15.64 1.60
N LEU A 93 1.79 16.18 1.54
CA LEU A 93 0.89 16.00 0.40
C LEU A 93 1.52 16.50 -0.91
N ASN A 94 2.17 17.67 -0.89
CA ASN A 94 2.84 18.22 -2.07
C ASN A 94 4.04 17.35 -2.48
N ARG A 95 4.81 16.86 -1.52
CA ARG A 95 5.91 15.93 -1.79
C ARG A 95 5.40 14.67 -2.48
N ARG A 96 4.35 14.04 -1.94
CA ARG A 96 3.77 12.81 -2.49
C ARG A 96 3.14 13.02 -3.87
N LYS A 97 2.41 14.12 -4.05
CA LYS A 97 1.85 14.46 -5.37
C LYS A 97 2.92 14.67 -6.44
N ALA A 98 4.06 15.25 -6.08
CA ALA A 98 5.20 15.38 -6.99
C ALA A 98 5.81 14.02 -7.36
N GLU A 99 5.92 13.08 -6.40
CA GLU A 99 6.38 11.71 -6.64
C GLU A 99 5.44 10.97 -7.60
N TYR A 100 4.13 11.24 -7.56
CA TYR A 100 3.13 10.62 -8.44
C TYR A 100 2.97 11.33 -9.79
N ALA A 101 3.82 12.31 -10.13
CA ALA A 101 3.82 13.01 -11.42
C ALA A 101 2.44 13.56 -11.86
N GLY A 102 1.60 13.98 -10.92
CA GLY A 102 0.27 14.55 -11.20
C GLY A 102 -0.80 13.55 -11.62
N LYS A 103 -0.53 12.25 -11.62
CA LYS A 103 -1.55 11.22 -11.86
C LYS A 103 -2.42 11.08 -10.62
N GLN A 104 -3.68 11.45 -10.72
CA GLN A 104 -4.65 11.35 -9.62
C GLN A 104 -5.56 10.16 -9.78
N PHE A 105 -5.82 9.51 -8.67
CA PHE A 105 -6.89 8.54 -8.51
C PHE A 105 -8.24 9.27 -8.44
N HIS A 106 -9.20 8.85 -9.25
CA HIS A 106 -10.49 9.54 -9.31
C HIS A 106 -11.65 8.75 -8.67
N LYS A 107 -11.40 7.56 -8.11
CA LYS A 107 -12.47 6.76 -7.52
C LYS A 107 -12.41 6.79 -6.00
N THR A 108 -13.50 7.26 -5.38
CA THR A 108 -13.66 7.21 -3.92
C THR A 108 -13.93 5.77 -3.49
N MET A 109 -13.02 5.19 -2.73
CA MET A 109 -13.17 3.90 -2.08
C MET A 109 -13.76 4.12 -0.68
N ALA A 110 -15.09 4.11 -0.56
CA ALA A 110 -15.79 4.51 0.66
C ALA A 110 -15.82 3.41 1.74
N ILE A 111 -15.93 2.14 1.31
CA ILE A 111 -16.02 0.98 2.21
C ILE A 111 -14.60 0.51 2.56
N PRO A 112 -14.23 0.37 3.84
CA PRO A 112 -12.87 0.00 4.25
C PRO A 112 -12.59 -1.51 4.16
N SER A 113 -13.05 -2.16 3.08
CA SER A 113 -12.95 -3.61 2.88
C SER A 113 -11.64 -4.08 2.27
N TYR A 114 -10.86 -3.17 1.66
CA TYR A 114 -9.66 -3.49 0.90
C TYR A 114 -8.38 -3.00 1.58
N PHE A 115 -7.40 -3.89 1.66
CA PHE A 115 -6.06 -3.65 2.16
C PHE A 115 -5.03 -4.18 1.17
N ASN A 116 -3.90 -3.50 1.05
CA ASN A 116 -2.77 -3.97 0.27
C ASN A 116 -1.50 -3.75 1.08
N SER A 117 -0.76 -4.81 1.30
CA SER A 117 0.49 -4.75 2.08
C SER A 117 1.63 -4.02 1.37
N GLY A 118 1.48 -3.71 0.08
CA GLY A 118 2.60 -3.26 -0.74
C GLY A 118 3.48 -4.43 -1.16
N CYS A 119 4.78 -4.26 -1.10
CA CYS A 119 5.73 -5.32 -1.42
C CYS A 119 6.95 -5.34 -0.49
N CYS A 120 7.77 -6.37 -0.64
CA CYS A 120 9.05 -6.53 0.05
C CYS A 120 10.27 -6.35 -0.88
N CYS A 121 10.08 -5.64 -2.00
CA CYS A 121 11.11 -5.48 -3.05
C CYS A 121 11.38 -4.00 -3.36
N PHE A 122 11.31 -3.12 -2.37
CA PHE A 122 11.71 -1.73 -2.56
C PHE A 122 13.23 -1.63 -2.74
N ALA A 123 13.65 -0.71 -3.62
CA ALA A 123 15.07 -0.52 -3.91
C ALA A 123 15.89 0.00 -2.72
N ASP A 124 15.22 0.60 -1.74
CA ASP A 124 15.78 1.11 -0.49
C ASP A 124 15.87 0.05 0.63
N GLY A 125 15.40 -1.19 0.36
CA GLY A 125 15.38 -2.28 1.32
C GLY A 125 14.22 -2.24 2.30
N ASP A 126 13.32 -1.28 2.19
CA ASP A 126 12.14 -1.18 3.03
C ASP A 126 11.12 -2.29 2.75
N ILE A 127 10.43 -2.74 3.78
CA ILE A 127 9.40 -3.78 3.69
C ILE A 127 8.12 -3.26 4.31
N THR A 128 7.01 -3.30 3.57
CA THR A 128 5.69 -2.99 4.12
C THR A 128 4.85 -4.26 4.24
N LEU A 129 4.05 -4.36 5.31
CA LEU A 129 3.17 -5.51 5.54
C LEU A 129 1.94 -5.13 6.39
N ILE A 130 0.92 -5.99 6.33
CA ILE A 130 -0.24 -5.92 7.20
C ILE A 130 -0.04 -6.87 8.39
N GLU A 131 -0.19 -6.34 9.59
CA GLU A 131 -0.13 -7.07 10.85
C GLU A 131 -1.51 -7.06 11.50
N ILE A 132 -1.96 -8.23 11.94
CA ILE A 132 -3.21 -8.40 12.68
C ILE A 132 -2.89 -9.04 14.03
N GLU A 133 -3.28 -8.37 15.11
CA GLU A 133 -3.08 -8.83 16.48
C GLU A 133 -4.26 -8.40 17.35
N GLY A 134 -4.94 -9.37 17.96
CA GLY A 134 -6.17 -9.10 18.74
C GLY A 134 -7.22 -8.36 17.90
N ASP A 135 -7.75 -7.26 18.43
CA ASP A 135 -8.67 -6.37 17.70
C ASP A 135 -7.94 -5.27 16.92
N SER A 136 -6.71 -5.49 16.51
CA SER A 136 -5.94 -4.45 15.82
C SER A 136 -5.43 -4.92 14.47
N ILE A 137 -5.66 -4.12 13.43
CA ILE A 137 -5.02 -4.24 12.12
C ILE A 137 -4.09 -3.05 11.91
N ARG A 138 -2.88 -3.32 11.45
CA ARG A 138 -1.84 -2.30 11.25
C ARG A 138 -1.20 -2.44 9.88
N LEU A 139 -0.91 -1.33 9.23
CA LEU A 139 0.08 -1.26 8.17
C LEU A 139 1.41 -0.89 8.80
N ILE A 140 2.39 -1.75 8.69
CA ILE A 140 3.72 -1.51 9.25
C ILE A 140 4.78 -1.45 8.18
N LYS A 141 5.85 -0.74 8.48
CA LYS A 141 7.05 -0.64 7.67
C LYS A 141 8.24 -1.12 8.51
N TRP A 142 9.04 -2.01 7.95
CA TRP A 142 10.38 -2.28 8.44
C TRP A 142 11.39 -1.55 7.57
N GLN A 143 12.28 -0.84 8.18
CA GLN A 143 13.40 -0.16 7.53
C GLN A 143 14.67 -0.34 8.34
N GLU A 144 15.82 -0.15 7.70
CA GLU A 144 17.11 -0.20 8.38
C GLU A 144 17.54 1.22 8.79
N GLU A 145 17.83 1.40 10.08
CA GLU A 145 18.42 2.61 10.61
C GLU A 145 19.71 2.26 11.36
N ASN A 146 20.84 2.76 10.88
CA ASN A 146 22.17 2.48 11.47
C ASN A 146 22.47 0.97 11.59
N ASN A 147 22.16 0.18 10.58
CA ASN A 147 22.29 -1.30 10.54
C ASN A 147 21.42 -2.02 11.60
N VAL A 148 20.36 -1.39 12.05
CA VAL A 148 19.38 -2.00 12.98
C VAL A 148 17.99 -1.97 12.33
N PRO A 149 17.28 -3.10 12.27
CA PRO A 149 15.91 -3.11 11.77
C PRO A 149 14.97 -2.38 12.72
N VAL A 150 14.26 -1.39 12.19
CA VAL A 150 13.30 -0.58 12.93
C VAL A 150 11.89 -0.83 12.38
N ARG A 151 10.95 -1.12 13.29
CA ARG A 151 9.54 -1.31 12.99
C ARG A 151 8.77 -0.01 13.21
N ILE A 152 8.10 0.47 12.17
CA ILE A 152 7.29 1.68 12.19
C ILE A 152 5.84 1.31 11.91
N VAL A 153 4.90 1.78 12.72
CA VAL A 153 3.47 1.69 12.44
C VAL A 153 3.09 2.89 11.57
N LEU A 154 2.69 2.64 10.33
CA LEU A 154 2.23 3.68 9.40
C LEU A 154 0.75 4.01 9.64
N GLU A 155 -0.08 2.97 9.81
CA GLU A 155 -1.52 3.07 10.02
C GLU A 155 -1.99 2.01 11.00
N GLN A 156 -3.07 2.30 11.74
CA GLN A 156 -3.70 1.35 12.65
C GLN A 156 -5.19 1.65 12.79
N ALA A 157 -5.99 0.59 12.89
CA ALA A 157 -7.40 0.66 13.23
C ALA A 157 -7.84 -0.57 14.04
N PRO A 158 -8.91 -0.47 14.87
CA PRO A 158 -9.57 -1.63 15.43
C PRO A 158 -10.27 -2.44 14.33
N LEU A 159 -10.14 -3.76 14.36
CA LEU A 159 -10.88 -4.64 13.44
C LEU A 159 -12.39 -4.53 13.64
N SER A 160 -12.84 -4.44 14.89
CA SER A 160 -14.25 -4.20 15.23
C SER A 160 -14.81 -2.96 14.53
N TYR A 161 -14.07 -1.85 14.52
CA TYR A 161 -14.45 -0.64 13.80
C TYR A 161 -14.50 -0.87 12.27
N ILE A 162 -13.51 -1.56 11.70
CA ILE A 162 -13.48 -1.85 10.25
C ILE A 162 -14.69 -2.69 9.85
N PHE A 163 -15.01 -3.75 10.61
CA PHE A 163 -16.17 -4.60 10.31
C PHE A 163 -17.50 -3.87 10.51
N GLU A 164 -17.61 -2.98 11.49
CA GLU A 164 -18.80 -2.12 11.64
C GLU A 164 -19.01 -1.25 10.38
N GLN A 165 -17.95 -0.64 9.84
CA GLN A 165 -18.05 0.17 8.63
C GLN A 165 -18.38 -0.66 7.38
N ILE A 166 -17.83 -1.87 7.25
CA ILE A 166 -18.15 -2.79 6.14
C ILE A 166 -19.62 -3.22 6.20
N SER A 167 -20.17 -3.47 7.40
CA SER A 167 -21.53 -3.94 7.57
C SER A 167 -22.58 -2.83 7.34
N ASN A 168 -22.20 -1.56 7.43
CA ASN A 168 -23.07 -0.40 7.27
C ASN A 168 -22.98 0.26 5.87
N GLY A 169 -22.06 -0.20 5.02
CA GLY A 169 -21.85 0.31 3.65
C GLY A 169 -22.48 -0.60 2.61
#